data_df7b3b9b94910c7475e44a85860f820c
#
_entry.id   df7b3b9b94910c7475e44a85860f820c
#
_cell.length_a   1.000
_cell.length_b   1.000
_cell.length_c   1.000
_cell.angle_alpha   90.00
_cell.angle_beta   90.00
_cell.angle_gamma   90.00
#
_symmetry.space_group_name_H-M   'P 1'
#
loop_
_entity.id
_entity.type
_entity.pdbx_description
1 polymer ?
#
loop_
_entity_poly.entity_id
_entity_poly.type
_entity_poly.pdbx_seq_one_letter_code
_entity_poly.pdbx_strand_id
1 'polypeptide(L)'
;VLVTELLFDTRLRAGDTYLFRYGVEDGTAGVSHEYVRAFGAAGGQYALQVGFDASAPPVRCRRFTQHSAAAPRGGRRELAMNGPHHSVHLVEARVRPGMLGIAWDWA
;
A
#
# COMPACT_ATOMS: atom_id res chain seq x y z
N VAL A 1 7.78 -8.86 4.94
CA VAL A 1 6.63 -8.14 4.37
C VAL A 1 6.55 -8.43 2.88
N LEU A 2 5.39 -8.80 2.40
CA LEU A 2 5.14 -9.03 0.99
C LEU A 2 4.16 -7.97 0.48
N VAL A 3 4.58 -7.21 -0.52
CA VAL A 3 3.75 -6.16 -1.12
C VAL A 3 3.23 -6.66 -2.46
N THR A 4 1.92 -6.54 -2.68
CA THR A 4 1.27 -6.86 -3.94
C THR A 4 0.49 -5.65 -4.41
N GLU A 5 0.77 -5.22 -5.64
CA GLU A 5 0.07 -4.10 -6.26
C GLU A 5 -0.66 -4.57 -7.50
N LEU A 6 -1.87 -4.03 -7.69
CA LEU A 6 -2.67 -4.21 -8.89
C LEU A 6 -3.06 -2.83 -9.39
N LEU A 7 -2.68 -2.51 -10.61
CA LEU A 7 -2.93 -1.21 -11.21
C LEU A 7 -3.70 -1.38 -12.52
N PHE A 8 -4.84 -0.70 -12.59
CA PHE A 8 -5.63 -0.54 -13.81
C PHE A 8 -5.52 0.91 -14.27
N ASP A 9 -4.92 1.13 -15.43
CA ASP A 9 -4.79 2.46 -16.00
C ASP A 9 -5.75 2.61 -17.17
N THR A 10 -6.44 3.74 -17.24
CA THR A 10 -7.36 4.05 -18.35
C THR A 10 -6.66 4.13 -19.70
N ARG A 11 -5.34 4.32 -19.71
CA ARG A 11 -4.53 4.30 -20.93
C ARG A 11 -4.21 2.89 -21.42
N LEU A 12 -4.51 1.88 -20.64
CA LEU A 12 -4.37 0.50 -21.05
C LEU A 12 -5.57 0.09 -21.88
N ARG A 13 -5.37 -0.89 -22.77
CA ARG A 13 -6.47 -1.49 -23.49
C ARG A 13 -7.38 -2.22 -22.51
N ALA A 14 -8.65 -2.34 -22.87
CA ALA A 14 -9.60 -3.08 -22.07
C ALA A 14 -9.07 -4.50 -21.77
N GLY A 15 -9.05 -4.86 -20.51
CA GLY A 15 -8.54 -6.14 -20.05
C GLY A 15 -7.06 -6.16 -19.67
N ASP A 16 -6.31 -5.12 -20.00
CA ASP A 16 -4.91 -5.05 -19.60
C ASP A 16 -4.81 -4.71 -18.12
N THR A 17 -3.97 -5.46 -17.44
CA THR A 17 -3.75 -5.31 -16.00
C THR A 17 -2.28 -5.51 -15.69
N TYR A 18 -1.72 -4.62 -14.88
CA TYR A 18 -0.38 -4.80 -14.34
C TYR A 18 -0.47 -5.28 -12.90
N LEU A 19 0.15 -6.41 -12.64
CA LEU A 19 0.30 -6.96 -11.30
C LEU A 19 1.78 -6.95 -10.93
N PHE A 20 2.10 -6.26 -9.85
CA PHE A 20 3.44 -6.26 -9.29
C PHE A 20 3.41 -6.93 -7.93
N ARG A 21 4.34 -7.85 -7.72
CA ARG A 21 4.52 -8.51 -6.43
C ARG A 21 6.01 -8.52 -6.10
N TYR A 22 6.35 -7.99 -4.94
CA TYR A 22 7.72 -8.04 -4.49
C TYR A 22 7.80 -8.14 -2.98
N GLY A 23 8.84 -8.83 -2.53
CA GLY A 23 9.12 -8.98 -1.11
C GLY A 23 10.01 -7.84 -0.65
N VAL A 24 9.71 -7.31 0.52
CA VAL A 24 10.60 -6.40 1.23
C VAL A 24 11.10 -7.14 2.45
N GLU A 25 12.39 -7.42 2.47
CA GLU A 25 13.03 -8.11 3.58
C GLU A 25 13.84 -7.11 4.40
N ASP A 26 13.62 -7.15 5.71
CA ASP A 26 14.41 -6.39 6.64
C ASP A 26 15.47 -7.29 7.25
N GLY A 27 16.58 -7.43 6.55
CA GLY A 27 17.71 -8.21 7.02
C GLY A 27 18.60 -7.47 8.00
N THR A 28 18.26 -6.23 8.37
CA THR A 28 19.03 -5.37 9.23
C THR A 28 18.17 -4.82 10.37
N ALA A 29 18.76 -4.01 11.23
CA ALA A 29 18.06 -3.38 12.33
C ALA A 29 16.99 -2.38 11.89
N GLY A 30 16.97 -1.96 10.64
CA GLY A 30 15.97 -1.04 10.10
C GLY A 30 14.73 -1.79 9.64
N VAL A 31 13.71 -1.82 10.44
CA VAL A 31 12.45 -2.49 10.12
C VAL A 31 11.57 -1.56 9.32
N SER A 32 10.99 -2.04 8.21
CA SER A 32 10.07 -1.25 7.40
C SER A 32 8.81 -0.92 8.20
N HIS A 33 8.34 0.32 8.06
CA HIS A 33 7.14 0.80 8.73
C HIS A 33 6.05 1.23 7.76
N GLU A 34 6.33 1.25 6.47
CA GLU A 34 5.38 1.74 5.48
C GLU A 34 5.75 1.31 4.07
N TYR A 35 4.75 1.33 3.21
CA TYR A 35 4.91 1.26 1.77
C TYR A 35 4.12 2.39 1.13
N VAL A 36 4.76 3.14 0.24
CA VAL A 36 4.18 4.33 -0.39
C VAL A 36 4.35 4.26 -1.89
N ARG A 37 3.29 4.59 -2.62
CA ARG A 37 3.32 4.71 -4.07
C ARG A 37 3.01 6.14 -4.48
N ALA A 38 3.83 6.69 -5.39
CA ALA A 38 3.61 8.00 -5.96
C ALA A 38 2.89 7.87 -7.31
N PHE A 39 1.92 8.75 -7.54
CA PHE A 39 1.17 8.84 -8.79
C PHE A 39 1.35 10.23 -9.39
N GLY A 40 1.80 10.28 -10.64
CA GLY A 40 2.03 11.55 -11.33
C GLY A 40 0.79 12.12 -12.00
N ALA A 41 -0.25 11.31 -12.20
CA ALA A 41 -1.46 11.72 -12.90
C ALA A 41 -2.68 11.07 -12.27
N ALA A 42 -3.83 11.71 -12.45
CA ALA A 42 -5.12 11.17 -12.01
C ALA A 42 -5.62 10.11 -12.97
N GLY A 43 -6.47 9.22 -12.48
CA GLY A 43 -7.15 8.19 -13.25
C GLY A 43 -6.62 6.80 -12.96
N GLY A 44 -7.41 5.80 -13.35
CA GLY A 44 -7.09 4.42 -13.06
C GLY A 44 -7.48 3.97 -11.68
N GLN A 45 -7.44 2.67 -11.47
CA GLN A 45 -7.72 2.01 -10.20
C GLN A 45 -6.44 1.42 -9.64
N TYR A 46 -6.34 1.40 -8.32
CA TYR A 46 -5.17 0.88 -7.63
C TYR A 46 -5.61 0.04 -6.45
N ALA A 47 -5.03 -1.13 -6.32
CA ALA A 47 -5.20 -1.99 -5.16
C ALA A 47 -3.82 -2.36 -4.61
N LEU A 48 -3.68 -2.21 -3.31
CA LEU A 48 -2.46 -2.53 -2.58
C LEU A 48 -2.77 -3.53 -1.49
N GLN A 49 -1.98 -4.57 -1.42
CA GLN A 49 -2.03 -5.54 -0.33
C GLN A 49 -0.66 -5.67 0.30
N VAL A 50 -0.62 -5.58 1.61
CA VAL A 50 0.60 -5.82 2.37
C VAL A 50 0.39 -7.03 3.26
N GLY A 51 1.18 -8.06 3.04
CA GLY A 51 1.15 -9.28 3.83
C GLY A 51 2.27 -9.30 4.86
N PHE A 52 1.97 -9.82 6.04
CA PHE A 52 2.91 -9.90 7.15
C PHE A 52 3.16 -11.35 7.55
N ASP A 53 4.32 -11.60 8.13
CA ASP A 53 4.62 -12.91 8.69
C ASP A 53 3.67 -13.20 9.85
N ALA A 54 3.12 -14.41 9.86
CA ALA A 54 2.17 -14.82 10.89
C ALA A 54 2.79 -14.81 12.30
N SER A 55 4.10 -14.98 12.39
CA SER A 55 4.82 -14.98 13.67
C SER A 55 5.06 -13.59 14.24
N ALA A 56 4.93 -12.55 13.41
CA ALA A 56 5.23 -11.18 13.81
C ALA A 56 4.30 -10.19 13.12
N PRO A 57 2.98 -10.25 13.38
CA PRO A 57 2.05 -9.30 12.78
C PRO A 57 2.20 -7.92 13.43
N PRO A 58 1.91 -6.85 12.68
CA PRO A 58 1.86 -5.52 13.25
C PRO A 58 0.67 -5.36 14.18
N VAL A 59 0.74 -4.40 15.09
CA VAL A 59 -0.37 -4.12 16.02
C VAL A 59 -1.40 -3.17 15.42
N ARG A 60 -1.00 -2.36 14.45
CA ARG A 60 -1.88 -1.36 13.82
C ARG A 60 -1.44 -1.08 12.41
N CYS A 61 -2.41 -0.96 11.51
CA CYS A 61 -2.18 -0.56 10.13
C CYS A 61 -3.13 0.57 9.75
N ARG A 62 -2.67 1.50 8.92
CA ARG A 62 -3.50 2.61 8.44
C ARG A 62 -3.09 3.05 7.05
N ARG A 63 -4.09 3.48 6.26
CA ARG A 63 -3.81 4.15 4.99
C ARG A 63 -3.54 5.62 5.23
N PHE A 64 -2.84 6.24 4.30
CA PHE A 64 -2.65 7.69 4.30
C PHE A 64 -2.46 8.20 2.89
N THR A 65 -2.66 9.52 2.70
CA THR A 65 -2.36 10.25 1.48
C THR A 65 -1.38 11.36 1.78
N GLN A 66 -0.64 11.79 0.76
CA GLN A 66 0.37 12.83 0.91
C GLN A 66 0.59 13.50 -0.45
N HIS A 67 0.67 14.82 -0.50
CA HIS A 67 0.91 15.52 -1.76
C HIS A 67 2.32 15.29 -2.29
N SER A 68 3.29 15.27 -1.39
CA SER A 68 4.70 15.05 -1.70
C SER A 68 5.41 14.52 -0.46
N ALA A 69 6.66 14.11 -0.61
CA ALA A 69 7.45 13.61 0.49
C ALA A 69 7.61 14.61 1.64
N ALA A 70 7.57 15.92 1.33
CA ALA A 70 7.70 16.98 2.34
C ALA A 70 6.37 17.45 2.90
N ALA A 71 5.24 17.05 2.31
CA ALA A 71 3.92 17.48 2.76
C ALA A 71 3.45 16.67 3.96
N PRO A 72 2.57 17.24 4.81
CA PRO A 72 1.97 16.48 5.89
C PRO A 72 1.06 15.37 5.35
N ARG A 73 0.95 14.29 6.08
CA ARG A 73 0.06 13.19 5.76
C ARG A 73 -1.37 13.51 6.13
N GLY A 74 -2.29 13.12 5.25
CA GLY A 74 -3.73 13.25 5.46
C GLY A 74 -4.44 11.98 5.05
N GLY A 75 -5.77 12.02 5.03
CA GLY A 75 -6.59 10.88 4.61
C GLY A 75 -6.33 9.61 5.42
N ARG A 76 -5.93 9.74 6.68
CA ARG A 76 -5.60 8.62 7.54
C ARG A 76 -6.86 7.84 7.90
N ARG A 77 -6.79 6.52 7.74
CA ARG A 77 -7.86 5.62 8.12
C ARG A 77 -7.28 4.28 8.54
N GLU A 78 -7.73 3.74 9.64
CA GLU A 78 -7.30 2.42 10.08
C GLU A 78 -7.78 1.34 9.13
N LEU A 79 -6.93 0.35 8.94
CA LEU A 79 -7.21 -0.82 8.13
C LEU A 79 -7.29 -2.04 9.03
N ALA A 80 -8.33 -2.85 8.82
CA ALA A 80 -8.49 -4.10 9.52
C ALA A 80 -7.58 -5.17 8.90
N MET A 81 -6.88 -5.91 9.76
CA MET A 81 -6.08 -7.06 9.33
C MET A 81 -7.01 -8.21 8.92
N ASN A 82 -6.76 -8.78 7.74
CA ASN A 82 -7.37 -10.04 7.38
C ASN A 82 -6.67 -11.14 8.19
N GLY A 83 -7.38 -11.69 9.19
CA GLY A 83 -6.80 -12.63 10.13
C GLY A 83 -6.22 -13.89 9.51
N PRO A 84 -6.95 -14.61 8.63
CA PRO A 84 -6.41 -15.81 8.00
C PRO A 84 -5.17 -15.60 7.15
N HIS A 85 -5.06 -14.45 6.53
CA HIS A 85 -3.97 -14.15 5.58
C HIS A 85 -2.92 -13.20 6.15
N HIS A 86 -3.14 -12.65 7.34
CA HIS A 86 -2.23 -11.69 7.97
C HIS A 86 -1.88 -10.55 7.03
N SER A 87 -2.88 -9.99 6.37
CA SER A 87 -2.70 -8.93 5.37
C SER A 87 -3.68 -7.80 5.55
N VAL A 88 -3.31 -6.64 5.02
CA VAL A 88 -4.17 -5.46 4.93
C VAL A 88 -4.30 -5.04 3.47
N HIS A 89 -5.41 -4.42 3.15
CA HIS A 89 -5.76 -4.03 1.79
C HIS A 89 -6.11 -2.55 1.73
N LEU A 90 -5.77 -1.94 0.61
CA LEU A 90 -6.16 -0.59 0.25
C LEU A 90 -6.62 -0.63 -1.21
N VAL A 91 -7.82 -0.12 -1.47
CA VAL A 91 -8.34 0.00 -2.83
C VAL A 91 -8.72 1.45 -3.09
N GLU A 92 -8.20 2.00 -4.17
CA GLU A 92 -8.55 3.33 -4.63
C GLU A 92 -9.19 3.20 -6.00
N ALA A 93 -10.49 3.54 -6.07
CA ALA A 93 -11.26 3.40 -7.30
C ALA A 93 -10.83 4.42 -8.37
N ARG A 94 -10.30 5.55 -7.93
CA ARG A 94 -9.81 6.60 -8.82
C ARG A 94 -8.61 7.28 -8.19
N VAL A 95 -7.45 6.99 -8.75
CA VAL A 95 -6.18 7.53 -8.26
C VAL A 95 -6.10 9.03 -8.48
N ARG A 96 -5.58 9.76 -7.51
CA ARG A 96 -5.26 11.19 -7.61
C ARG A 96 -3.75 11.38 -7.63
N PRO A 97 -3.26 12.48 -8.24
CA PRO A 97 -1.83 12.79 -8.15
C PRO A 97 -1.38 12.94 -6.71
N GLY A 98 -0.20 12.49 -6.40
CA GLY A 98 0.37 12.51 -5.06
C GLY A 98 0.75 11.12 -4.59
N MET A 99 0.87 10.96 -3.30
CA MET A 99 1.33 9.72 -2.68
C MET A 99 0.19 9.05 -1.92
N LEU A 100 0.15 7.72 -1.99
CA LEU A 100 -0.82 6.89 -1.30
C LEU A 100 -0.08 5.69 -0.71
N GLY A 101 -0.36 5.36 0.52
CA GLY A 101 0.35 4.26 1.15
C GLY A 101 -0.33 3.65 2.34
N ILE A 102 0.32 2.63 2.88
CA ILE A 102 -0.04 1.95 4.10
C ILE A 102 1.14 2.07 5.06
N ALA A 103 0.86 2.50 6.28
CA ALA A 103 1.81 2.52 7.37
C ALA A 103 1.37 1.54 8.45
N TRP A 104 2.33 0.96 9.15
CA TRP A 104 2.04 0.02 10.24
C TRP A 104 2.99 0.22 11.40
N ASP A 105 2.49 -0.17 12.57
CA ASP A 105 3.26 -0.11 13.81
C ASP A 105 3.56 -1.54 14.28
N TRP A 106 4.80 -1.81 14.60
CA TRP A 106 5.22 -3.07 15.19
C TRP A 106 5.00 -3.07 16.72
N ALA A 107 4.83 -4.26 17.25
CA ALA A 107 4.69 -4.43 18.68
C ALA A 107 5.98 -4.07 19.44
#